data_4ad5b99050bc62242578567a55ff8685
#
_entry.id   4ad5b99050bc62242578567a55ff8685
#
_cell.length_a   1.000
_cell.length_b   1.000
_cell.length_c   1.000
_cell.angle_alpha   90.00
_cell.angle_beta   90.00
_cell.angle_gamma   90.00
#
_symmetry.space_group_name_H-M   'P 1'
#
loop_
_entity.id
_entity.type
_entity.pdbx_description
1 polymer ?
#
loop_
_entity_poly.entity_id
_entity_poly.type
_entity_poly.pdbx_seq_one_letter_code
_entity_poly.pdbx_strand_id
1 'polypeptide(L)'
;MYKRQGVFFGMIVAVSVGILLVPFFFVLIYKAKGKFNRKRLSGAGLILLAAGTGLSSCQIGKSYTRPDMPLPARLDTLTQDTASIGDLSWWELYNDTTLQQLIHRALTYNKDLKIASARMNELAALKRVDFANMFPQATARLNGNRETTNYGGDNFDADSELSLTASISWELDLWGNLRWARDRSTAEFLASVENCRAVKMGLVAQVAQSYFELMALDNELAIVRRTLEARREGVRLAEIRFKGGLTSEIVFQQAKVELAKTATMVPDLERRISLKESEIALLTGDFPYAVNRNILPEEIQLPNALPLGLPSTLLERRPDIRKAERELMAAHAEVGLAYTNMFPRLALTATLGTESETLRDFLKSPYSYLVGNLLSPLFAMGKNRAALKAKRAAYEGAVAEYEQTVLTAFKETHDAIINFNKIKDIYESRRQLAEASRTAVELAQLQYINGVIGYLDLLDAQRNYFDAQVSLSNAVCDKQLMIINLYKALGGGWK
;
A
#
# COMPACT_ATOMS: atom_id res chain seq x y z
N MET A 1 -14.66 -16.74 13.31
CA MET A 1 -14.44 -17.23 14.69
C MET A 1 -13.73 -18.60 14.76
N TYR A 2 -13.61 -19.36 13.69
CA TYR A 2 -13.04 -20.73 13.69
C TYR A 2 -11.52 -20.84 13.41
N LYS A 3 -10.81 -19.76 13.04
CA LYS A 3 -9.35 -19.79 12.76
C LYS A 3 -8.44 -19.53 13.96
N ARG A 4 -8.96 -19.09 15.11
CA ARG A 4 -8.15 -18.87 16.33
C ARG A 4 -7.88 -20.13 17.15
N GLN A 5 -8.70 -21.16 17.02
CA GLN A 5 -8.50 -22.42 17.78
C GLN A 5 -7.38 -23.31 17.22
N GLY A 6 -7.13 -23.28 15.91
CA GLY A 6 -6.07 -24.09 15.29
C GLY A 6 -4.64 -23.67 15.66
N VAL A 7 -4.41 -22.37 15.87
CA VAL A 7 -3.08 -21.84 16.26
C VAL A 7 -2.76 -22.14 17.71
N PHE A 8 -3.79 -22.08 18.60
CA PHE A 8 -3.63 -22.43 20.01
C PHE A 8 -3.37 -23.93 20.22
N PHE A 9 -4.03 -24.78 19.42
CA PHE A 9 -3.83 -26.24 19.48
C PHE A 9 -2.45 -26.66 18.96
N GLY A 10 -1.95 -26.03 17.88
CA GLY A 10 -0.61 -26.25 17.34
C GLY A 10 0.50 -25.83 18.33
N MET A 11 0.27 -24.73 19.07
CA MET A 11 1.21 -24.21 20.06
C MET A 11 1.29 -25.08 21.30
N ILE A 12 0.17 -25.62 21.77
CA ILE A 12 0.11 -26.58 22.90
C ILE A 12 0.76 -27.91 22.51
N VAL A 13 0.55 -28.39 21.29
CA VAL A 13 1.16 -29.63 20.78
C VAL A 13 2.68 -29.49 20.61
N ALA A 14 3.18 -28.36 20.08
CA ALA A 14 4.62 -28.14 19.90
C ALA A 14 5.36 -27.99 21.25
N VAL A 15 4.78 -27.31 22.22
CA VAL A 15 5.33 -27.22 23.58
C VAL A 15 5.27 -28.57 24.31
N SER A 16 4.18 -29.32 24.11
CA SER A 16 4.01 -30.66 24.71
C SER A 16 4.96 -31.70 24.11
N VAL A 17 5.25 -31.63 22.83
CA VAL A 17 6.22 -32.51 22.14
C VAL A 17 7.66 -32.19 22.56
N GLY A 18 8.02 -30.90 22.70
CA GLY A 18 9.34 -30.49 23.21
C GLY A 18 9.58 -30.93 24.65
N ILE A 19 8.56 -30.78 25.51
CA ILE A 19 8.63 -31.20 26.93
C ILE A 19 8.67 -32.74 27.07
N LEU A 20 8.08 -33.50 26.15
CA LEU A 20 8.10 -34.96 26.15
C LEU A 20 9.36 -35.55 25.51
N LEU A 21 9.96 -34.90 24.53
CA LEU A 21 11.16 -35.40 23.86
C LEU A 21 12.42 -35.30 24.72
N VAL A 22 12.58 -34.28 25.54
CA VAL A 22 13.76 -34.13 26.41
C VAL A 22 13.82 -35.24 27.49
N PRO A 23 12.76 -35.57 28.26
CA PRO A 23 12.82 -36.69 29.19
C PRO A 23 12.87 -38.05 28.48
N PHE A 24 12.27 -38.21 27.30
CA PHE A 24 12.36 -39.44 26.52
C PHE A 24 13.79 -39.74 26.04
N PHE A 25 14.52 -38.71 25.60
CA PHE A 25 15.95 -38.80 25.24
C PHE A 25 16.81 -39.09 26.46
N PHE A 26 16.55 -38.46 27.60
CA PHE A 26 17.23 -38.73 28.85
C PHE A 26 17.01 -40.19 29.32
N VAL A 27 15.78 -40.73 29.19
CA VAL A 27 15.44 -42.11 29.50
C VAL A 27 16.15 -43.08 28.55
N LEU A 28 16.27 -42.77 27.28
CA LEU A 28 17.01 -43.56 26.27
C LEU A 28 18.50 -43.66 26.58
N ILE A 29 19.14 -42.53 26.92
CA ILE A 29 20.58 -42.46 27.26
C ILE A 29 20.88 -43.18 28.57
N TYR A 30 19.99 -43.07 29.56
CA TYR A 30 20.17 -43.79 30.85
C TYR A 30 19.89 -45.28 30.76
N LYS A 31 18.98 -45.70 29.92
CA LYS A 31 18.69 -47.14 29.65
C LYS A 31 19.86 -47.84 29.00
N ALA A 32 20.65 -47.12 28.17
CA ALA A 32 21.86 -47.65 27.53
C ALA A 32 23.03 -47.86 28.52
N LYS A 33 23.02 -47.20 29.68
CA LYS A 33 24.11 -47.29 30.73
C LYS A 33 23.77 -48.16 31.95
N GLY A 34 22.63 -48.90 31.94
CA GLY A 34 22.34 -49.92 32.94
C GLY A 34 22.17 -49.49 34.42
N LYS A 35 22.09 -48.19 34.73
CA LYS A 35 21.89 -47.67 36.09
C LYS A 35 20.69 -46.73 36.19
N PHE A 36 19.50 -47.28 36.43
CA PHE A 36 18.29 -46.48 36.62
C PHE A 36 18.04 -46.19 38.09
N ASN A 37 18.24 -44.92 38.51
CA ASN A 37 17.95 -44.49 39.87
C ASN A 37 16.75 -43.52 39.90
N ARG A 38 15.55 -44.01 40.29
CA ARG A 38 14.28 -43.28 40.30
C ARG A 38 14.24 -42.00 41.12
N LYS A 39 15.07 -41.88 42.16
CA LYS A 39 15.11 -40.67 43.06
C LYS A 39 15.79 -39.45 42.44
N ARG A 40 16.66 -39.60 41.43
CA ARG A 40 17.31 -38.46 40.77
C ARG A 40 16.46 -37.87 39.61
N LEU A 41 15.53 -38.64 39.09
CA LEU A 41 14.58 -38.15 38.05
C LEU A 41 13.53 -37.19 38.59
N SER A 42 13.09 -37.36 39.84
CA SER A 42 12.11 -36.46 40.50
C SER A 42 12.65 -35.05 40.71
N GLY A 43 13.95 -34.91 41.03
CA GLY A 43 14.60 -33.62 41.23
C GLY A 43 14.80 -32.87 39.91
N ALA A 44 15.27 -33.55 38.86
CA ALA A 44 15.46 -32.94 37.53
C ALA A 44 14.12 -32.57 36.83
N GLY A 45 13.10 -33.38 36.99
CA GLY A 45 11.74 -33.08 36.52
C GLY A 45 11.10 -31.91 37.23
N LEU A 46 11.31 -31.76 38.55
CA LEU A 46 10.83 -30.61 39.32
C LEU A 46 11.59 -29.33 39.02
N ILE A 47 12.90 -29.38 38.75
CA ILE A 47 13.69 -28.23 38.30
C ILE A 47 13.27 -27.78 36.89
N LEU A 48 12.96 -28.72 35.97
CA LEU A 48 12.47 -28.40 34.65
C LEU A 48 11.04 -27.84 34.69
N LEU A 49 10.17 -28.35 35.58
CA LEU A 49 8.83 -27.78 35.78
C LEU A 49 8.88 -26.39 36.45
N ALA A 50 9.73 -26.20 37.44
CA ALA A 50 9.92 -24.91 38.08
C ALA A 50 10.59 -23.88 37.14
N ALA A 51 11.51 -24.32 36.26
CA ALA A 51 12.04 -23.51 35.20
C ALA A 51 10.96 -23.16 34.13
N GLY A 52 10.05 -24.09 33.82
CA GLY A 52 8.95 -23.87 32.88
C GLY A 52 7.88 -22.90 33.37
N THR A 53 7.58 -22.87 34.66
CA THR A 53 6.60 -21.93 35.24
C THR A 53 7.20 -20.57 35.60
N GLY A 54 8.53 -20.48 35.84
CA GLY A 54 9.26 -19.23 36.05
C GLY A 54 9.58 -18.44 34.77
N LEU A 55 9.38 -19.04 33.59
CA LEU A 55 9.72 -18.46 32.29
C LEU A 55 8.54 -17.69 31.62
N SER A 56 7.52 -17.27 32.38
CA SER A 56 6.70 -16.13 31.96
C SER A 56 7.54 -14.84 32.10
N SER A 57 8.62 -14.81 31.32
CA SER A 57 9.58 -13.71 31.28
C SER A 57 8.87 -12.45 30.78
N CYS A 58 8.86 -11.41 31.62
CA CYS A 58 8.36 -10.10 31.24
C CYS A 58 9.21 -9.54 30.07
N GLN A 59 8.57 -9.16 28.97
CA GLN A 59 9.23 -8.40 27.94
C GLN A 59 9.63 -7.04 28.50
N ILE A 60 10.94 -6.77 28.61
CA ILE A 60 11.44 -5.53 29.16
C ILE A 60 11.25 -4.41 28.14
N GLY A 61 10.61 -3.31 28.55
CA GLY A 61 10.33 -2.15 27.69
C GLY A 61 8.95 -1.58 27.99
N LYS A 62 8.64 -0.44 27.40
CA LYS A 62 7.30 0.15 27.47
C LYS A 62 6.42 -0.50 26.40
N SER A 63 5.16 -0.78 26.72
CA SER A 63 4.17 -1.16 25.72
C SER A 63 3.90 0.01 24.76
N TYR A 64 3.58 -0.30 23.51
CA TYR A 64 3.16 0.71 22.55
C TYR A 64 1.84 1.36 23.01
N THR A 65 1.80 2.68 22.93
CA THR A 65 0.57 3.48 23.06
C THR A 65 0.48 4.39 21.85
N ARG A 66 -0.71 4.44 21.23
CA ARG A 66 -0.94 5.35 20.11
C ARG A 66 -0.75 6.79 20.59
N PRO A 67 -0.03 7.65 19.83
CA PRO A 67 0.06 9.07 20.15
C PRO A 67 -1.34 9.70 20.21
N ASP A 68 -1.55 10.52 21.23
CA ASP A 68 -2.81 11.26 21.37
C ASP A 68 -2.76 12.51 20.49
N MET A 69 -3.72 12.63 19.57
CA MET A 69 -3.84 13.77 18.66
C MET A 69 -5.19 14.44 18.90
N PRO A 70 -5.23 15.77 19.05
CA PRO A 70 -6.49 16.52 19.12
C PRO A 70 -7.17 16.51 17.76
N LEU A 71 -8.14 15.60 17.57
CA LEU A 71 -8.92 15.51 16.35
C LEU A 71 -10.03 16.58 16.34
N PRO A 72 -10.38 17.15 15.16
CA PRO A 72 -11.53 18.04 15.05
C PRO A 72 -12.81 17.28 15.42
N ALA A 73 -13.73 17.95 16.07
CA ALA A 73 -14.99 17.34 16.51
C ALA A 73 -15.90 16.93 15.33
N ARG A 74 -15.76 17.60 14.17
CA ARG A 74 -16.59 17.39 12.96
C ARG A 74 -15.74 17.55 11.70
N LEU A 75 -16.10 16.85 10.62
CA LEU A 75 -15.52 17.02 9.27
C LEU A 75 -16.20 18.17 8.52
N ASP A 76 -17.49 18.37 8.73
CA ASP A 76 -18.29 19.44 8.16
C ASP A 76 -19.35 19.91 9.17
N THR A 77 -19.87 21.12 8.97
CA THR A 77 -20.94 21.71 9.81
C THR A 77 -22.32 21.15 9.50
N LEU A 78 -22.51 20.44 8.39
CA LEU A 78 -23.81 20.11 7.82
C LEU A 78 -24.33 18.68 8.12
N THR A 79 -23.48 17.72 8.51
CA THR A 79 -23.93 16.34 8.70
C THR A 79 -23.47 15.73 10.02
N GLN A 80 -24.41 15.04 10.72
CA GLN A 80 -24.14 14.23 11.91
C GLN A 80 -24.27 12.71 11.64
N ASP A 81 -24.23 12.30 10.36
CA ASP A 81 -24.41 10.90 10.00
C ASP A 81 -23.21 10.04 10.40
N THR A 82 -23.51 8.90 11.00
CA THR A 82 -22.50 7.85 11.30
C THR A 82 -22.15 7.01 10.08
N ALA A 83 -23.03 6.97 9.07
CA ALA A 83 -22.80 6.32 7.79
C ALA A 83 -21.80 7.13 6.94
N SER A 84 -21.09 6.49 6.04
CA SER A 84 -20.16 7.16 5.12
C SER A 84 -20.23 6.53 3.73
N ILE A 85 -20.16 7.36 2.68
CA ILE A 85 -20.00 6.87 1.30
C ILE A 85 -18.78 5.96 1.17
N GLY A 86 -17.73 6.14 1.98
CA GLY A 86 -16.57 5.26 2.03
C GLY A 86 -16.88 3.82 2.47
N ASP A 87 -18.09 3.54 3.00
CA ASP A 87 -18.53 2.18 3.34
C ASP A 87 -19.08 1.41 2.12
N LEU A 88 -19.49 2.13 1.07
CA LEU A 88 -19.97 1.51 -0.15
C LEU A 88 -18.83 0.77 -0.86
N SER A 89 -19.20 -0.29 -1.53
CA SER A 89 -18.29 -0.96 -2.45
C SER A 89 -18.16 -0.14 -3.75
N TRP A 90 -17.00 -0.19 -4.41
CA TRP A 90 -16.78 0.61 -5.62
C TRP A 90 -17.76 0.27 -6.76
N TRP A 91 -18.26 -0.97 -6.84
CA TRP A 91 -19.26 -1.39 -7.85
C TRP A 91 -20.67 -0.87 -7.55
N GLU A 92 -20.96 -0.48 -6.31
CA GLU A 92 -22.20 0.19 -5.94
C GLU A 92 -22.16 1.68 -6.26
N LEU A 93 -20.94 2.25 -6.23
CA LEU A 93 -20.72 3.66 -6.57
C LEU A 93 -20.77 3.90 -8.08
N TYR A 94 -20.25 2.96 -8.89
CA TYR A 94 -20.13 3.11 -10.33
C TYR A 94 -21.02 2.11 -11.07
N ASN A 95 -22.15 2.59 -11.58
CA ASN A 95 -23.13 1.79 -12.32
C ASN A 95 -22.78 1.57 -13.80
N ASP A 96 -21.59 1.98 -14.26
CA ASP A 96 -21.09 1.78 -15.61
C ASP A 96 -20.40 0.42 -15.74
N THR A 97 -20.97 -0.48 -16.54
CA THR A 97 -20.46 -1.83 -16.74
C THR A 97 -19.08 -1.86 -17.40
N THR A 98 -18.78 -0.89 -18.27
CA THR A 98 -17.48 -0.77 -18.95
C THR A 98 -16.41 -0.36 -17.93
N LEU A 99 -16.71 0.64 -17.10
CA LEU A 99 -15.83 1.06 -16.01
C LEU A 99 -15.59 -0.09 -15.03
N GLN A 100 -16.64 -0.83 -14.65
CA GLN A 100 -16.52 -1.99 -13.76
C GLN A 100 -15.59 -3.07 -14.34
N GLN A 101 -15.67 -3.34 -15.64
CA GLN A 101 -14.77 -4.28 -16.32
C GLN A 101 -13.32 -3.79 -16.33
N LEU A 102 -13.07 -2.49 -16.58
CA LEU A 102 -11.74 -1.91 -16.54
C LEU A 102 -11.13 -1.98 -15.13
N ILE A 103 -11.89 -1.66 -14.09
CA ILE A 103 -11.44 -1.77 -12.70
C ILE A 103 -11.15 -3.22 -12.35
N HIS A 104 -12.04 -4.16 -12.70
CA HIS A 104 -11.79 -5.59 -12.46
C HIS A 104 -10.50 -6.08 -13.14
N ARG A 105 -10.29 -5.67 -14.40
CA ARG A 105 -9.08 -6.00 -15.16
C ARG A 105 -7.83 -5.39 -14.51
N ALA A 106 -7.89 -4.12 -14.07
CA ALA A 106 -6.82 -3.47 -13.35
C ALA A 106 -6.47 -4.20 -12.04
N LEU A 107 -7.46 -4.55 -11.22
CA LEU A 107 -7.26 -5.30 -9.98
C LEU A 107 -6.64 -6.69 -10.20
N THR A 108 -6.84 -7.29 -11.37
CA THR A 108 -6.32 -8.62 -11.71
C THR A 108 -4.90 -8.56 -12.29
N TYR A 109 -4.62 -7.57 -13.16
CA TYR A 109 -3.42 -7.59 -14.01
C TYR A 109 -2.43 -6.46 -13.73
N ASN A 110 -2.82 -5.40 -13.01
CA ASN A 110 -1.94 -4.26 -12.71
C ASN A 110 -0.64 -4.72 -12.03
N LYS A 111 0.49 -4.17 -12.49
CA LYS A 111 1.83 -4.59 -12.03
C LYS A 111 2.18 -4.03 -10.67
N ASP A 112 1.77 -2.79 -10.35
CA ASP A 112 2.05 -2.17 -9.05
C ASP A 112 1.32 -2.91 -7.92
N LEU A 113 0.08 -3.35 -8.17
CA LEU A 113 -0.66 -4.17 -7.21
C LEU A 113 -0.01 -5.54 -7.03
N LYS A 114 0.52 -6.16 -8.09
CA LYS A 114 1.29 -7.41 -8.00
C LYS A 114 2.60 -7.23 -7.23
N ILE A 115 3.32 -6.12 -7.44
CA ILE A 115 4.54 -5.79 -6.70
C ILE A 115 4.21 -5.62 -5.21
N ALA A 116 3.15 -4.86 -4.87
CA ALA A 116 2.71 -4.69 -3.49
C ALA A 116 2.33 -6.04 -2.82
N SER A 117 1.63 -6.92 -3.55
CA SER A 117 1.27 -8.26 -3.08
C SER A 117 2.50 -9.16 -2.89
N ALA A 118 3.48 -9.10 -3.79
CA ALA A 118 4.74 -9.84 -3.67
C ALA A 118 5.53 -9.39 -2.43
N ARG A 119 5.60 -8.06 -2.19
CA ARG A 119 6.24 -7.50 -0.98
C ARG A 119 5.53 -7.92 0.30
N MET A 120 4.20 -7.96 0.30
CA MET A 120 3.42 -8.47 1.43
C MET A 120 3.75 -9.94 1.72
N ASN A 121 3.86 -10.79 0.69
CA ASN A 121 4.23 -12.20 0.85
C ASN A 121 5.67 -12.37 1.35
N GLU A 122 6.60 -11.56 0.88
CA GLU A 122 7.99 -11.51 1.37
C GLU A 122 8.02 -11.22 2.88
N LEU A 123 7.34 -10.16 3.33
CA LEU A 123 7.31 -9.78 4.74
C LEU A 123 6.54 -10.81 5.59
N ALA A 124 5.54 -11.50 5.02
CA ALA A 124 4.88 -12.64 5.68
C ALA A 124 5.86 -13.79 5.94
N ALA A 125 6.77 -14.06 5.00
CA ALA A 125 7.82 -15.06 5.15
C ALA A 125 8.89 -14.63 6.18
N LEU A 126 9.36 -13.39 6.12
CA LEU A 126 10.32 -12.84 7.09
C LEU A 126 9.77 -12.86 8.52
N LYS A 127 8.49 -12.52 8.71
CA LYS A 127 7.81 -12.68 10.00
C LYS A 127 7.88 -14.11 10.53
N ARG A 128 7.77 -15.12 9.66
CA ARG A 128 7.91 -16.54 10.05
C ARG A 128 9.33 -16.87 10.46
N VAL A 129 10.34 -16.26 9.83
CA VAL A 129 11.75 -16.40 10.23
C VAL A 129 11.97 -15.90 11.66
N ASP A 130 11.53 -14.67 11.99
CA ASP A 130 11.65 -14.12 13.32
C ASP A 130 10.86 -14.94 14.37
N PHE A 131 9.69 -15.44 13.99
CA PHE A 131 8.93 -16.36 14.84
C PHE A 131 9.67 -17.69 15.08
N ALA A 132 10.29 -18.27 14.03
CA ALA A 132 11.04 -19.52 14.13
C ALA A 132 12.28 -19.39 15.02
N ASN A 133 12.92 -18.22 15.07
CA ASN A 133 14.06 -17.94 15.95
C ASN A 133 13.74 -18.04 17.45
N MET A 134 12.46 -18.00 17.83
CA MET A 134 12.02 -18.21 19.22
C MET A 134 12.08 -19.66 19.68
N PHE A 135 12.25 -20.62 18.76
CA PHE A 135 12.21 -22.05 19.02
C PHE A 135 13.59 -22.68 18.88
N PRO A 136 13.82 -23.85 19.51
CA PRO A 136 15.03 -24.62 19.34
C PRO A 136 15.29 -24.96 17.87
N GLN A 137 16.55 -24.79 17.45
CA GLN A 137 17.02 -25.11 16.11
C GLN A 137 17.89 -26.36 16.15
N ALA A 138 17.64 -27.32 15.26
CA ALA A 138 18.42 -28.54 15.15
C ALA A 138 19.35 -28.45 13.92
N THR A 139 20.62 -28.82 14.09
CA THR A 139 21.61 -28.85 13.02
C THR A 139 22.37 -30.19 13.09
N ALA A 140 22.73 -30.72 11.93
CA ALA A 140 23.66 -31.84 11.82
C ALA A 140 24.90 -31.37 11.06
N ARG A 141 26.08 -31.79 11.52
CA ARG A 141 27.34 -31.44 10.90
C ARG A 141 28.22 -32.67 10.78
N LEU A 142 28.76 -32.90 9.63
CA LEU A 142 29.79 -33.86 9.35
C LEU A 142 31.08 -33.10 9.03
N ASN A 143 32.11 -33.28 9.83
CA ASN A 143 33.44 -32.70 9.60
C ASN A 143 34.45 -33.83 9.37
N GLY A 144 35.34 -33.60 8.42
CA GLY A 144 36.57 -34.36 8.26
C GLY A 144 37.72 -33.37 8.22
N ASN A 145 38.63 -33.47 9.16
CA ASN A 145 39.82 -32.64 9.24
C ASN A 145 41.05 -33.55 9.16
N ARG A 146 42.06 -33.10 8.43
CA ARG A 146 43.40 -33.68 8.46
C ARG A 146 44.39 -32.54 8.63
N GLU A 147 45.01 -32.49 9.79
CA GLU A 147 46.00 -31.48 10.11
C GLU A 147 47.38 -32.14 10.07
N THR A 148 48.33 -31.44 9.49
CA THR A 148 49.73 -31.82 9.49
C THR A 148 50.51 -30.66 10.12
N THR A 149 51.06 -30.90 11.29
CA THR A 149 51.75 -29.86 12.05
C THR A 149 53.21 -30.24 12.27
N ASN A 150 54.08 -29.23 12.25
CA ASN A 150 55.47 -29.35 12.66
C ASN A 150 55.78 -28.22 13.63
N TYR A 151 55.92 -28.57 14.92
CA TYR A 151 56.25 -27.62 15.98
C TYR A 151 57.75 -27.40 16.15
N GLY A 152 58.51 -27.44 15.05
CA GLY A 152 59.96 -27.18 15.05
C GLY A 152 60.83 -28.41 15.27
N GLY A 153 60.29 -29.61 15.05
CA GLY A 153 61.01 -30.90 15.01
C GLY A 153 61.25 -31.38 13.60
N ASP A 154 62.04 -32.45 13.44
CA ASP A 154 62.33 -33.08 12.12
C ASP A 154 61.16 -33.91 11.58
N ASN A 155 60.08 -34.10 12.34
CA ASN A 155 58.95 -34.92 11.95
C ASN A 155 57.67 -34.06 11.82
N PHE A 156 56.86 -34.40 10.84
CA PHE A 156 55.47 -33.88 10.72
C PHE A 156 54.53 -34.88 11.41
N ASP A 157 53.77 -34.37 12.36
CA ASP A 157 52.65 -35.11 12.95
C ASP A 157 51.41 -34.89 12.11
N ALA A 158 50.76 -35.95 11.68
CA ALA A 158 49.52 -35.93 10.93
C ALA A 158 48.40 -36.44 11.82
N ASP A 159 47.45 -35.56 12.13
CA ASP A 159 46.24 -35.89 12.85
C ASP A 159 45.05 -35.89 11.89
N SER A 160 44.14 -36.82 12.07
CA SER A 160 42.94 -36.94 11.27
C SER A 160 41.73 -37.06 12.19
N GLU A 161 40.75 -36.22 12.01
CA GLU A 161 39.51 -36.23 12.78
C GLU A 161 38.33 -36.34 11.83
N LEU A 162 37.47 -37.31 12.08
CA LEU A 162 36.16 -37.42 11.46
C LEU A 162 35.09 -37.32 12.54
N SER A 163 34.22 -36.32 12.45
CA SER A 163 33.17 -36.09 13.43
C SER A 163 31.82 -35.93 12.78
N LEU A 164 30.79 -36.58 13.37
CA LEU A 164 29.38 -36.38 13.06
C LEU A 164 28.69 -35.88 14.32
N THR A 165 28.10 -34.73 14.23
CA THR A 165 27.43 -34.08 15.35
C THR A 165 26.00 -33.71 14.97
N ALA A 166 25.05 -33.95 15.90
CA ALA A 166 23.70 -33.41 15.87
C ALA A 166 23.52 -32.50 17.08
N SER A 167 23.20 -31.25 16.84
CA SER A 167 23.09 -30.24 17.89
C SER A 167 21.69 -29.61 17.87
N ILE A 168 21.12 -29.39 19.06
CA ILE A 168 19.91 -28.59 19.25
C ILE A 168 20.33 -27.35 20.05
N SER A 169 20.16 -26.18 19.48
CA SER A 169 20.47 -24.89 20.12
C SER A 169 19.20 -24.07 20.31
N TRP A 170 19.04 -23.47 21.47
CA TRP A 170 17.91 -22.61 21.82
C TRP A 170 18.37 -21.38 22.59
N GLU A 171 18.08 -20.19 22.04
CA GLU A 171 18.26 -18.92 22.76
C GLU A 171 17.03 -18.66 23.64
N LEU A 172 17.26 -18.56 24.96
CA LEU A 172 16.19 -18.26 25.92
C LEU A 172 15.93 -16.75 25.93
N ASP A 173 14.72 -16.38 25.53
CA ASP A 173 14.30 -14.97 25.44
C ASP A 173 13.95 -14.38 26.81
N LEU A 174 14.94 -14.25 27.69
CA LEU A 174 14.77 -13.77 29.06
C LEU A 174 14.31 -12.32 29.13
N TRP A 175 14.76 -11.49 28.22
CA TRP A 175 14.54 -10.04 28.21
C TRP A 175 13.55 -9.58 27.16
N GLY A 176 13.06 -10.48 26.34
CA GLY A 176 12.11 -10.19 25.26
C GLY A 176 12.77 -9.72 23.96
N ASN A 177 14.05 -10.00 23.75
CA ASN A 177 14.75 -9.63 22.51
C ASN A 177 14.12 -10.27 21.26
N LEU A 178 13.88 -11.59 21.30
CA LEU A 178 13.25 -12.33 20.21
C LEU A 178 11.77 -11.94 20.04
N ARG A 179 11.08 -11.62 21.13
CA ARG A 179 9.70 -11.10 21.07
C ARG A 179 9.65 -9.72 20.44
N TRP A 180 10.59 -8.81 20.74
CA TRP A 180 10.68 -7.51 20.09
C TRP A 180 10.99 -7.65 18.59
N ALA A 181 11.86 -8.58 18.19
CA ALA A 181 12.12 -8.88 16.78
C ALA A 181 10.86 -9.37 16.05
N ARG A 182 10.12 -10.32 16.66
CA ARG A 182 8.83 -10.79 16.17
C ARG A 182 7.77 -9.68 16.07
N ASP A 183 7.70 -8.80 17.07
CA ASP A 183 6.72 -7.71 17.10
C ASP A 183 7.04 -6.68 16.01
N ARG A 184 8.32 -6.38 15.77
CA ARG A 184 8.78 -5.55 14.66
C ARG A 184 8.34 -6.16 13.31
N SER A 185 8.75 -7.39 13.02
CA SER A 185 8.42 -8.04 11.74
C SER A 185 6.92 -8.26 11.56
N THR A 186 6.16 -8.40 12.65
CA THR A 186 4.70 -8.46 12.62
C THR A 186 4.11 -7.11 12.24
N ALA A 187 4.62 -6.02 12.79
CA ALA A 187 4.18 -4.66 12.45
C ALA A 187 4.53 -4.30 11.00
N GLU A 188 5.75 -4.63 10.53
CA GLU A 188 6.18 -4.46 9.14
C GLU A 188 5.29 -5.24 8.16
N PHE A 189 4.95 -6.49 8.46
CA PHE A 189 4.00 -7.27 7.68
C PHE A 189 2.62 -6.62 7.65
N LEU A 190 2.09 -6.17 8.79
CA LEU A 190 0.79 -5.51 8.84
C LEU A 190 0.80 -4.17 8.09
N ALA A 191 1.90 -3.41 8.14
CA ALA A 191 2.09 -2.21 7.33
C ALA A 191 2.01 -2.51 5.83
N SER A 192 2.62 -3.61 5.38
CA SER A 192 2.56 -4.02 3.97
C SER A 192 1.15 -4.46 3.53
N VAL A 193 0.36 -5.05 4.42
CA VAL A 193 -1.07 -5.36 4.16
C VAL A 193 -1.84 -4.07 3.92
N GLU A 194 -1.65 -3.05 4.77
CA GLU A 194 -2.33 -1.76 4.60
C GLU A 194 -1.81 -1.02 3.36
N ASN A 195 -0.52 -1.14 3.04
CA ASN A 195 0.04 -0.60 1.79
C ASN A 195 -0.62 -1.23 0.55
N CYS A 196 -0.82 -2.54 0.53
CA CYS A 196 -1.51 -3.22 -0.57
C CYS A 196 -2.97 -2.71 -0.72
N ARG A 197 -3.65 -2.42 0.39
CA ARG A 197 -4.99 -1.80 0.39
C ARG A 197 -4.96 -0.37 -0.15
N ALA A 198 -3.96 0.42 0.24
CA ALA A 198 -3.78 1.79 -0.26
C ALA A 198 -3.52 1.80 -1.78
N VAL A 199 -2.68 0.90 -2.28
CA VAL A 199 -2.43 0.73 -3.72
C VAL A 199 -3.71 0.33 -4.45
N LYS A 200 -4.50 -0.62 -3.90
CA LYS A 200 -5.79 -1.02 -4.47
C LYS A 200 -6.76 0.16 -4.55
N MET A 201 -6.91 0.93 -3.47
CA MET A 201 -7.76 2.11 -3.41
C MET A 201 -7.33 3.17 -4.44
N GLY A 202 -6.03 3.46 -4.51
CA GLY A 202 -5.46 4.39 -5.48
C GLY A 202 -5.70 3.95 -6.92
N LEU A 203 -5.50 2.66 -7.22
CA LEU A 203 -5.70 2.09 -8.55
C LEU A 203 -7.16 2.20 -9.02
N VAL A 204 -8.13 1.84 -8.17
CA VAL A 204 -9.56 1.98 -8.47
C VAL A 204 -9.91 3.43 -8.80
N ALA A 205 -9.44 4.37 -7.96
CA ALA A 205 -9.69 5.80 -8.19
C ALA A 205 -9.05 6.29 -9.50
N GLN A 206 -7.79 5.90 -9.78
CA GLN A 206 -7.07 6.32 -10.98
C GLN A 206 -7.68 5.79 -12.26
N VAL A 207 -8.12 4.52 -12.29
CA VAL A 207 -8.84 3.94 -13.44
C VAL A 207 -10.14 4.70 -13.69
N ALA A 208 -10.92 4.98 -12.64
CA ALA A 208 -12.16 5.72 -12.76
C ALA A 208 -11.94 7.16 -13.25
N GLN A 209 -10.93 7.86 -12.72
CA GLN A 209 -10.56 9.21 -13.16
C GLN A 209 -10.16 9.22 -14.64
N SER A 210 -9.22 8.35 -15.04
CA SER A 210 -8.76 8.28 -16.45
C SER A 210 -9.89 7.92 -17.40
N TYR A 211 -10.85 7.10 -16.98
CA TYR A 211 -12.03 6.74 -17.79
C TYR A 211 -12.96 7.94 -18.02
N PHE A 212 -13.32 8.70 -16.98
CA PHE A 212 -14.17 9.87 -17.14
C PHE A 212 -13.47 11.02 -17.87
N GLU A 213 -12.17 11.19 -17.68
CA GLU A 213 -11.37 12.14 -18.47
C GLU A 213 -11.32 11.77 -19.95
N LEU A 214 -11.22 10.47 -20.27
CA LEU A 214 -11.28 9.97 -21.66
C LEU A 214 -12.64 10.29 -22.30
N MET A 215 -13.75 10.05 -21.57
CA MET A 215 -15.10 10.39 -22.05
C MET A 215 -15.27 11.89 -22.27
N ALA A 216 -14.69 12.72 -21.41
CA ALA A 216 -14.72 14.18 -21.54
C ALA A 216 -13.95 14.64 -22.80
N LEU A 217 -12.79 14.03 -23.09
CA LEU A 217 -12.03 14.31 -24.32
C LEU A 217 -12.81 13.94 -25.59
N ASP A 218 -13.53 12.81 -25.58
CA ASP A 218 -14.41 12.44 -26.71
C ASP A 218 -15.53 13.44 -26.91
N ASN A 219 -16.15 13.91 -25.83
CA ASN A 219 -17.21 14.91 -25.91
C ASN A 219 -16.65 16.26 -26.42
N GLU A 220 -15.47 16.68 -25.93
CA GLU A 220 -14.79 17.87 -26.44
C GLU A 220 -14.48 17.73 -27.95
N LEU A 221 -13.99 16.58 -28.39
CA LEU A 221 -13.74 16.30 -29.82
C LEU A 221 -15.03 16.38 -30.65
N ALA A 222 -16.15 15.87 -30.11
CA ALA A 222 -17.46 15.97 -30.79
C ALA A 222 -17.93 17.41 -30.91
N ILE A 223 -17.73 18.26 -29.87
CA ILE A 223 -18.02 19.69 -29.91
C ILE A 223 -17.15 20.39 -30.96
N VAL A 224 -15.85 20.13 -30.96
CA VAL A 224 -14.90 20.72 -31.92
C VAL A 224 -15.23 20.34 -33.36
N ARG A 225 -15.56 19.07 -33.62
CA ARG A 225 -15.94 18.61 -34.96
C ARG A 225 -17.22 19.29 -35.47
N ARG A 226 -18.26 19.40 -34.62
CA ARG A 226 -19.48 20.14 -34.95
C ARG A 226 -19.19 21.62 -35.21
N THR A 227 -18.36 22.26 -34.42
CA THR A 227 -17.94 23.66 -34.60
C THR A 227 -17.14 23.81 -35.88
N LEU A 228 -16.27 22.86 -36.23
CA LEU A 228 -15.48 22.87 -37.46
C LEU A 228 -16.41 22.85 -38.72
N GLU A 229 -17.45 22.03 -38.74
CA GLU A 229 -18.43 22.01 -39.82
C GLU A 229 -19.18 23.35 -39.90
N ALA A 230 -19.63 23.93 -38.79
CA ALA A 230 -20.29 25.23 -38.78
C ALA A 230 -19.35 26.33 -39.30
N ARG A 231 -18.07 26.30 -38.98
CA ARG A 231 -17.08 27.26 -39.49
C ARG A 231 -16.75 27.06 -40.96
N ARG A 232 -16.76 25.82 -41.48
CA ARG A 232 -16.65 25.57 -42.95
C ARG A 232 -17.77 26.25 -43.71
N GLU A 233 -19.00 26.10 -43.23
CA GLU A 233 -20.15 26.75 -43.83
C GLU A 233 -20.08 28.28 -43.68
N GLY A 234 -19.59 28.79 -42.53
CA GLY A 234 -19.31 30.21 -42.33
C GLY A 234 -18.31 30.78 -43.32
N VAL A 235 -17.23 30.08 -43.63
CA VAL A 235 -16.24 30.48 -44.67
C VAL A 235 -16.89 30.49 -46.03
N ARG A 236 -17.70 29.48 -46.39
CA ARG A 236 -18.41 29.43 -47.67
C ARG A 236 -19.35 30.63 -47.84
N LEU A 237 -20.12 30.95 -46.82
CA LEU A 237 -21.03 32.11 -46.85
C LEU A 237 -20.26 33.44 -46.95
N ALA A 238 -19.16 33.62 -46.18
CA ALA A 238 -18.30 34.82 -46.25
C ALA A 238 -17.67 34.98 -47.62
N GLU A 239 -17.26 33.89 -48.30
CA GLU A 239 -16.71 33.90 -49.65
C GLU A 239 -17.75 34.39 -50.68
N ILE A 240 -18.99 33.85 -50.62
CA ILE A 240 -20.08 34.24 -51.51
C ILE A 240 -20.40 35.73 -51.34
N ARG A 241 -20.53 36.21 -50.13
CA ARG A 241 -20.81 37.63 -49.82
C ARG A 241 -19.67 38.56 -50.25
N PHE A 242 -18.40 38.15 -50.11
CA PHE A 242 -17.24 38.88 -50.61
C PHE A 242 -17.26 38.97 -52.14
N LYS A 243 -17.41 37.84 -52.84
CA LYS A 243 -17.49 37.82 -54.31
C LYS A 243 -18.68 38.63 -54.88
N GLY A 244 -19.78 38.69 -54.13
CA GLY A 244 -20.94 39.50 -54.42
C GLY A 244 -20.82 40.97 -54.04
N GLY A 245 -19.68 41.42 -53.49
CA GLY A 245 -19.44 42.80 -53.09
C GLY A 245 -20.20 43.26 -51.84
N LEU A 246 -20.80 42.33 -51.09
CA LEU A 246 -21.61 42.60 -49.90
C LEU A 246 -20.79 42.74 -48.61
N THR A 247 -19.51 42.26 -48.61
CA THR A 247 -18.60 42.34 -47.45
C THR A 247 -17.17 42.58 -47.94
N SER A 248 -16.30 43.09 -47.05
CA SER A 248 -14.87 43.28 -47.32
C SER A 248 -14.12 41.95 -47.26
N GLU A 249 -12.94 41.89 -47.91
CA GLU A 249 -12.07 40.70 -47.89
C GLU A 249 -11.65 40.30 -46.50
N ILE A 250 -11.50 41.28 -45.57
CA ILE A 250 -11.08 41.02 -44.18
C ILE A 250 -12.06 40.06 -43.48
N VAL A 251 -13.37 40.16 -43.75
CA VAL A 251 -14.38 39.25 -43.17
C VAL A 251 -14.16 37.81 -43.65
N PHE A 252 -13.87 37.62 -44.94
CA PHE A 252 -13.57 36.30 -45.50
C PHE A 252 -12.25 35.73 -44.91
N GLN A 253 -11.20 36.56 -44.77
CA GLN A 253 -9.95 36.09 -44.16
C GLN A 253 -10.12 35.75 -42.69
N GLN A 254 -10.88 36.53 -41.91
CA GLN A 254 -11.24 36.20 -40.53
C GLN A 254 -11.96 34.87 -40.37
N ALA A 255 -12.91 34.59 -41.28
CA ALA A 255 -13.60 33.29 -41.29
C ALA A 255 -12.62 32.13 -41.53
N LYS A 256 -11.67 32.29 -42.47
CA LYS A 256 -10.61 31.30 -42.71
C LYS A 256 -9.70 31.10 -41.49
N VAL A 257 -9.32 32.15 -40.80
CA VAL A 257 -8.49 32.09 -39.59
C VAL A 257 -9.20 31.27 -38.51
N GLU A 258 -10.50 31.47 -38.26
CA GLU A 258 -11.25 30.75 -37.31
C GLU A 258 -11.45 29.28 -37.68
N LEU A 259 -11.67 29.00 -38.98
CA LEU A 259 -11.69 27.63 -39.49
C LEU A 259 -10.35 26.91 -39.22
N ALA A 260 -9.25 27.54 -39.61
CA ALA A 260 -7.90 26.99 -39.43
C ALA A 260 -7.58 26.76 -37.92
N LYS A 261 -7.90 27.73 -37.04
CA LYS A 261 -7.74 27.61 -35.59
C LYS A 261 -8.52 26.41 -35.04
N THR A 262 -9.78 26.24 -35.43
CA THR A 262 -10.59 25.10 -34.97
C THR A 262 -10.07 23.78 -35.54
N ALA A 263 -9.59 23.74 -36.78
CA ALA A 263 -9.02 22.56 -37.39
C ALA A 263 -7.77 22.04 -36.67
N THR A 264 -6.94 22.92 -36.06
CA THR A 264 -5.77 22.49 -35.28
C THR A 264 -6.13 21.77 -34.00
N MET A 265 -7.33 21.98 -33.46
CA MET A 265 -7.77 21.33 -32.20
C MET A 265 -8.10 19.83 -32.40
N VAL A 266 -8.51 19.44 -33.60
CA VAL A 266 -8.89 18.04 -33.90
C VAL A 266 -7.71 17.07 -33.68
N PRO A 267 -6.57 17.22 -34.37
CA PRO A 267 -5.44 16.30 -34.19
C PRO A 267 -4.85 16.38 -32.77
N ASP A 268 -4.92 17.53 -32.08
CA ASP A 268 -4.46 17.62 -30.69
C ASP A 268 -5.35 16.80 -29.75
N LEU A 269 -6.67 16.87 -29.89
CA LEU A 269 -7.61 16.06 -29.11
C LEU A 269 -7.48 14.57 -29.42
N GLU A 270 -7.34 14.18 -30.70
CA GLU A 270 -7.10 12.79 -31.08
C GLU A 270 -5.80 12.24 -30.46
N ARG A 271 -4.75 13.05 -30.43
CA ARG A 271 -3.51 12.71 -29.73
C ARG A 271 -3.73 12.54 -28.22
N ARG A 272 -4.43 13.47 -27.57
CA ARG A 272 -4.74 13.39 -26.11
C ARG A 272 -5.59 12.18 -25.77
N ILE A 273 -6.56 11.83 -26.61
CA ILE A 273 -7.39 10.61 -26.48
C ILE A 273 -6.49 9.38 -26.53
N SER A 274 -5.63 9.25 -27.54
CA SER A 274 -4.74 8.10 -27.69
C SER A 274 -3.76 7.96 -26.50
N LEU A 275 -3.26 9.07 -25.96
CA LEU A 275 -2.41 9.07 -24.77
C LEU A 275 -3.19 8.62 -23.53
N LYS A 276 -4.44 9.04 -23.37
CA LYS A 276 -5.30 8.62 -22.25
C LYS A 276 -5.69 7.14 -22.35
N GLU A 277 -5.94 6.62 -23.55
CA GLU A 277 -6.14 5.19 -23.79
C GLU A 277 -4.89 4.37 -23.41
N SER A 278 -3.71 4.87 -23.74
CA SER A 278 -2.44 4.23 -23.35
C SER A 278 -2.23 4.24 -21.84
N GLU A 279 -2.64 5.30 -21.12
CA GLU A 279 -2.62 5.38 -19.67
C GLU A 279 -3.55 4.32 -19.05
N ILE A 280 -4.79 4.19 -19.55
CA ILE A 280 -5.75 3.17 -19.08
C ILE A 280 -5.21 1.77 -19.37
N ALA A 281 -4.61 1.54 -20.54
CA ALA A 281 -3.98 0.27 -20.87
C ALA A 281 -2.88 -0.12 -19.87
N LEU A 282 -2.02 0.84 -19.49
CA LEU A 282 -0.99 0.63 -18.47
C LEU A 282 -1.61 0.28 -17.12
N LEU A 283 -2.67 0.98 -16.70
CA LEU A 283 -3.37 0.70 -15.45
C LEU A 283 -4.01 -0.68 -15.43
N THR A 284 -4.55 -1.13 -16.57
CA THR A 284 -5.12 -2.48 -16.73
C THR A 284 -4.07 -3.56 -16.95
N GLY A 285 -2.78 -3.19 -17.04
CA GLY A 285 -1.65 -4.11 -17.19
C GLY A 285 -1.46 -4.66 -18.59
N ASP A 286 -1.92 -3.92 -19.60
CA ASP A 286 -1.91 -4.27 -21.03
C ASP A 286 -1.02 -3.35 -21.86
N PHE A 287 -0.77 -3.75 -23.10
CA PHE A 287 -0.23 -2.87 -24.12
C PHE A 287 -1.30 -1.87 -24.60
N PRO A 288 -0.91 -0.71 -25.19
CA PRO A 288 -1.85 0.28 -25.69
C PRO A 288 -2.91 -0.32 -26.64
N TYR A 289 -4.16 -0.02 -26.38
CA TYR A 289 -5.32 -0.43 -27.21
C TYR A 289 -6.42 0.63 -27.15
N ALA A 290 -7.36 0.59 -28.11
CA ALA A 290 -8.52 1.45 -28.08
C ALA A 290 -9.50 1.00 -27.00
N VAL A 291 -9.77 1.86 -26.03
CA VAL A 291 -10.62 1.58 -24.87
C VAL A 291 -12.09 1.74 -25.26
N ASN A 292 -12.89 0.67 -25.07
CA ASN A 292 -14.33 0.79 -25.19
C ASN A 292 -14.88 1.69 -24.07
N ARG A 293 -15.79 2.58 -24.42
CA ARG A 293 -16.38 3.54 -23.49
C ARG A 293 -17.77 3.97 -23.91
N ASN A 294 -18.55 4.39 -22.95
CA ASN A 294 -19.85 4.97 -23.16
C ASN A 294 -19.73 6.47 -23.47
N ILE A 295 -20.83 7.08 -23.88
CA ILE A 295 -20.92 8.54 -24.05
C ILE A 295 -21.08 9.16 -22.65
N LEU A 296 -20.35 10.26 -22.39
CA LEU A 296 -20.50 11.00 -21.14
C LEU A 296 -21.94 11.51 -21.03
N PRO A 297 -22.66 11.17 -19.95
CA PRO A 297 -24.03 11.67 -19.76
C PRO A 297 -24.06 13.20 -19.72
N GLU A 298 -25.02 13.80 -20.41
CA GLU A 298 -25.20 15.28 -20.38
C GLU A 298 -25.61 15.77 -19.00
N GLU A 299 -26.38 14.96 -18.27
CA GLU A 299 -26.84 15.27 -16.92
C GLU A 299 -26.52 14.15 -15.93
N ILE A 300 -25.83 14.51 -14.86
CA ILE A 300 -25.54 13.60 -13.75
C ILE A 300 -26.18 14.20 -12.50
N GLN A 301 -27.14 13.46 -11.95
CA GLN A 301 -27.76 13.85 -10.69
C GLN A 301 -26.84 13.46 -9.52
N LEU A 302 -26.27 14.47 -8.87
CA LEU A 302 -25.56 14.28 -7.61
C LEU A 302 -26.55 14.18 -6.46
N PRO A 303 -26.33 13.29 -5.49
CA PRO A 303 -27.08 13.28 -4.24
C PRO A 303 -26.99 14.66 -3.56
N ASN A 304 -28.11 15.12 -2.96
CA ASN A 304 -28.12 16.43 -2.29
C ASN A 304 -27.20 16.49 -1.08
N ALA A 305 -27.01 15.38 -0.38
CA ALA A 305 -26.07 15.21 0.70
C ALA A 305 -25.45 13.81 0.61
N LEU A 306 -24.16 13.72 0.86
CA LEU A 306 -23.47 12.44 1.01
C LEU A 306 -23.14 12.24 2.49
N PRO A 307 -23.36 11.04 3.05
CA PRO A 307 -22.95 10.74 4.40
C PRO A 307 -21.42 10.71 4.49
N LEU A 308 -20.84 11.57 5.34
CA LEU A 308 -19.40 11.77 5.46
C LEU A 308 -18.76 10.92 6.56
N GLY A 309 -19.55 10.47 7.54
CA GLY A 309 -19.06 9.76 8.72
C GLY A 309 -18.41 10.66 9.77
N LEU A 310 -17.86 10.05 10.81
CA LEU A 310 -17.20 10.75 11.92
C LEU A 310 -15.70 10.95 11.66
N PRO A 311 -15.06 12.02 12.16
CA PRO A 311 -13.62 12.23 12.05
C PRO A 311 -12.78 11.07 12.57
N SER A 312 -13.16 10.48 13.70
CA SER A 312 -12.46 9.34 14.30
C SER A 312 -12.47 8.08 13.41
N THR A 313 -13.51 7.90 12.57
CA THR A 313 -13.58 6.73 11.68
C THR A 313 -12.56 6.78 10.55
N LEU A 314 -12.04 7.95 10.16
CA LEU A 314 -10.97 8.07 9.16
C LEU A 314 -9.70 7.36 9.62
N LEU A 315 -9.35 7.44 10.91
CA LEU A 315 -8.16 6.76 11.47
C LEU A 315 -8.24 5.24 11.33
N GLU A 316 -9.46 4.68 11.29
CA GLU A 316 -9.68 3.24 11.19
C GLU A 316 -9.96 2.76 9.76
N ARG A 317 -10.42 3.67 8.89
CA ARG A 317 -10.80 3.35 7.50
C ARG A 317 -9.67 3.52 6.51
N ARG A 318 -8.91 4.61 6.62
CA ARG A 318 -7.87 4.95 5.64
C ARG A 318 -6.67 4.02 5.77
N PRO A 319 -6.33 3.26 4.69
CA PRO A 319 -5.21 2.33 4.72
C PRO A 319 -3.84 3.01 4.90
N ASP A 320 -3.67 4.24 4.42
CA ASP A 320 -2.43 5.03 4.57
C ASP A 320 -2.16 5.42 6.02
N ILE A 321 -3.18 5.83 6.77
CA ILE A 321 -3.07 6.12 8.21
C ILE A 321 -2.74 4.84 8.97
N ARG A 322 -3.43 3.74 8.68
CA ARG A 322 -3.19 2.43 9.31
C ARG A 322 -1.80 1.90 9.01
N LYS A 323 -1.30 2.10 7.77
CA LYS A 323 0.07 1.78 7.40
C LYS A 323 1.06 2.56 8.28
N ALA A 324 0.93 3.89 8.35
CA ALA A 324 1.81 4.75 9.13
C ALA A 324 1.81 4.37 10.62
N GLU A 325 0.65 4.00 11.19
CA GLU A 325 0.56 3.48 12.56
C GLU A 325 1.34 2.17 12.73
N ARG A 326 1.26 1.23 11.75
CA ARG A 326 2.01 -0.02 11.80
C ARG A 326 3.52 0.20 11.65
N GLU A 327 3.94 1.15 10.84
CA GLU A 327 5.34 1.56 10.72
C GLU A 327 5.86 2.18 12.01
N LEU A 328 5.05 3.01 12.69
CA LEU A 328 5.35 3.54 14.02
C LEU A 328 5.48 2.41 15.06
N MET A 329 4.60 1.40 15.03
CA MET A 329 4.70 0.22 15.90
C MET A 329 5.99 -0.57 15.65
N ALA A 330 6.44 -0.68 14.39
CA ALA A 330 7.69 -1.32 14.03
C ALA A 330 8.89 -0.53 14.59
N ALA A 331 8.90 0.79 14.42
CA ALA A 331 9.93 1.66 14.99
C ALA A 331 9.99 1.60 16.52
N HIS A 332 8.83 1.52 17.19
CA HIS A 332 8.75 1.28 18.64
C HIS A 332 9.38 -0.06 19.03
N ALA A 333 9.07 -1.14 18.31
CA ALA A 333 9.65 -2.45 18.55
C ALA A 333 11.18 -2.46 18.34
N GLU A 334 11.70 -1.69 17.39
CA GLU A 334 13.14 -1.51 17.20
C GLU A 334 13.83 -0.82 18.39
N VAL A 335 13.16 0.11 19.07
CA VAL A 335 13.67 0.70 20.33
C VAL A 335 13.76 -0.38 21.40
N GLY A 336 12.72 -1.22 21.55
CA GLY A 336 12.73 -2.35 22.47
C GLY A 336 13.86 -3.35 22.17
N LEU A 337 14.07 -3.67 20.89
CA LEU A 337 15.15 -4.53 20.43
C LEU A 337 16.54 -3.96 20.74
N ALA A 338 16.76 -2.66 20.45
CA ALA A 338 18.02 -1.99 20.77
C ALA A 338 18.28 -1.91 22.27
N TYR A 339 17.24 -1.75 23.08
CA TYR A 339 17.33 -1.75 24.54
C TYR A 339 17.70 -3.14 25.08
N THR A 340 17.02 -4.20 24.61
CA THR A 340 17.27 -5.57 25.06
C THR A 340 18.62 -6.12 24.59
N ASN A 341 19.21 -5.60 23.52
CA ASN A 341 20.58 -5.91 23.09
C ASN A 341 21.67 -5.47 24.09
N MET A 342 21.34 -4.71 25.14
CA MET A 342 22.26 -4.33 26.19
C MET A 342 22.36 -5.37 27.31
N PHE A 343 21.45 -6.35 27.35
CA PHE A 343 21.38 -7.39 28.34
C PHE A 343 22.10 -8.68 27.93
N PRO A 344 22.50 -9.54 28.88
CA PRO A 344 23.11 -10.83 28.58
C PRO A 344 22.17 -11.74 27.78
N ARG A 345 22.69 -12.50 26.83
CA ARG A 345 21.98 -13.54 26.11
C ARG A 345 22.33 -14.91 26.68
N LEU A 346 21.34 -15.76 26.88
CA LEU A 346 21.50 -17.12 27.34
C LEU A 346 21.08 -18.09 26.26
N ALA A 347 22.04 -18.88 25.78
CA ALA A 347 21.79 -19.96 24.81
C ALA A 347 22.10 -21.33 25.46
N LEU A 348 21.20 -22.29 25.25
CA LEU A 348 21.38 -23.69 25.63
C LEU A 348 21.64 -24.50 24.36
N THR A 349 22.72 -25.30 24.38
CA THR A 349 23.04 -26.20 23.28
C THR A 349 23.25 -27.61 23.79
N ALA A 350 22.46 -28.56 23.27
CA ALA A 350 22.67 -29.97 23.49
C ALA A 350 23.26 -30.60 22.23
N THR A 351 24.35 -31.31 22.36
CA THR A 351 25.03 -31.99 21.24
C THR A 351 25.18 -33.48 21.51
N LEU A 352 24.88 -34.26 20.50
CA LEU A 352 25.16 -35.68 20.41
C LEU A 352 26.09 -35.87 19.21
N GLY A 353 27.14 -36.63 19.38
CA GLY A 353 28.08 -36.84 18.31
C GLY A 353 28.88 -38.13 18.44
N THR A 354 29.65 -38.40 17.42
CA THR A 354 30.69 -39.42 17.41
C THR A 354 31.91 -38.82 16.72
N GLU A 355 33.09 -39.17 17.21
CA GLU A 355 34.36 -38.61 16.75
C GLU A 355 35.41 -39.73 16.72
N SER A 356 36.20 -39.82 15.68
CA SER A 356 37.23 -40.82 15.53
C SER A 356 38.30 -40.37 14.54
N GLU A 357 39.52 -40.81 14.80
CA GLU A 357 40.66 -40.64 13.86
C GLU A 357 40.53 -41.54 12.63
N THR A 358 39.80 -42.65 12.73
CA THR A 358 39.64 -43.62 11.65
C THR A 358 38.19 -43.88 11.30
N LEU A 359 37.90 -44.13 10.03
CA LEU A 359 36.56 -44.46 9.53
C LEU A 359 36.00 -45.76 10.16
N ARG A 360 36.90 -46.71 10.53
CA ARG A 360 36.54 -48.00 11.11
C ARG A 360 35.93 -47.88 12.50
N ASP A 361 36.40 -46.91 13.28
CA ASP A 361 35.98 -46.72 14.69
C ASP A 361 35.01 -45.56 14.85
N PHE A 362 34.58 -44.98 13.75
CA PHE A 362 33.72 -43.79 13.67
C PHE A 362 32.47 -43.88 14.51
N LEU A 363 31.77 -45.00 14.57
CA LEU A 363 30.56 -45.17 15.35
C LEU A 363 30.78 -45.73 16.80
N LYS A 364 32.05 -45.95 17.16
CA LYS A 364 32.38 -46.55 18.47
C LYS A 364 32.64 -45.55 19.59
N SER A 365 32.79 -44.27 19.26
CA SER A 365 33.15 -43.21 20.21
C SER A 365 32.03 -42.17 20.36
N PRO A 366 30.79 -42.55 20.80
CA PRO A 366 29.75 -41.60 20.98
C PRO A 366 29.99 -40.70 22.18
N TYR A 367 29.65 -39.40 22.03
CA TYR A 367 29.68 -38.44 23.12
C TYR A 367 28.40 -37.59 23.16
N SER A 368 28.16 -36.98 24.31
CA SER A 368 27.05 -36.04 24.47
C SER A 368 27.43 -34.98 25.49
N TYR A 369 27.05 -33.75 25.22
CA TYR A 369 27.20 -32.67 26.18
C TYR A 369 26.06 -31.69 26.10
N LEU A 370 25.80 -31.00 27.22
CA LEU A 370 24.86 -29.90 27.35
C LEU A 370 25.66 -28.68 27.84
N VAL A 371 25.58 -27.60 27.05
CA VAL A 371 26.30 -26.35 27.33
C VAL A 371 25.32 -25.20 27.48
N GLY A 372 25.43 -24.42 28.54
CA GLY A 372 24.77 -23.13 28.70
C GLY A 372 25.77 -22.01 28.46
N ASN A 373 25.55 -21.18 27.45
CA ASN A 373 26.38 -20.04 27.12
C ASN A 373 25.67 -18.75 27.54
N LEU A 374 26.26 -18.00 28.48
CA LEU A 374 25.83 -16.66 28.86
C LEU A 374 26.78 -15.63 28.27
N LEU A 375 26.32 -14.88 27.25
CA LEU A 375 27.11 -13.84 26.60
C LEU A 375 26.61 -12.47 27.04
N SER A 376 27.46 -11.68 27.72
CA SER A 376 27.14 -10.32 28.15
C SER A 376 28.10 -9.30 27.52
N PRO A 377 27.60 -8.23 26.88
CA PRO A 377 28.44 -7.15 26.37
C PRO A 377 28.93 -6.26 27.52
N LEU A 378 30.09 -6.58 28.13
CA LEU A 378 30.63 -5.86 29.27
C LEU A 378 31.19 -4.48 28.88
N PHE A 379 31.88 -4.41 27.74
CA PHE A 379 32.48 -3.18 27.26
C PHE A 379 32.40 -3.10 25.72
N ALA A 380 31.76 -2.06 25.19
CA ALA A 380 31.55 -1.85 23.77
C ALA A 380 31.70 -0.37 23.37
N MET A 381 32.57 0.39 24.06
CA MET A 381 32.86 1.82 23.73
C MET A 381 31.60 2.67 23.51
N GLY A 382 30.52 2.41 24.24
CA GLY A 382 29.26 3.14 24.10
C GLY A 382 28.38 2.74 22.89
N LYS A 383 28.78 1.76 22.08
CA LYS A 383 28.07 1.30 20.86
C LYS A 383 26.57 1.05 21.13
N ASN A 384 26.24 0.25 22.13
CA ASN A 384 24.86 -0.13 22.42
C ASN A 384 24.01 1.07 22.89
N ARG A 385 24.59 2.00 23.64
CA ARG A 385 23.91 3.25 24.04
C ARG A 385 23.66 4.16 22.84
N ALA A 386 24.66 4.29 21.96
CA ALA A 386 24.52 5.06 20.72
C ALA A 386 23.45 4.45 19.79
N ALA A 387 23.43 3.12 19.65
CA ALA A 387 22.39 2.40 18.89
C ALA A 387 20.98 2.64 19.47
N LEU A 388 20.83 2.55 20.80
CA LEU A 388 19.55 2.86 21.44
C LEU A 388 19.13 4.33 21.22
N LYS A 389 20.09 5.29 21.34
CA LYS A 389 19.81 6.71 21.08
C LYS A 389 19.35 6.92 19.62
N ALA A 390 20.02 6.27 18.66
CA ALA A 390 19.64 6.35 17.25
C ALA A 390 18.22 5.80 17.00
N LYS A 391 17.85 4.65 17.62
CA LYS A 391 16.50 4.09 17.47
C LYS A 391 15.42 4.92 18.16
N ARG A 392 15.74 5.60 19.27
CA ARG A 392 14.80 6.56 19.88
C ARG A 392 14.56 7.76 18.97
N ALA A 393 15.59 8.35 18.38
CA ALA A 393 15.44 9.44 17.43
C ALA A 393 14.65 9.00 16.17
N ALA A 394 14.88 7.77 15.67
CA ALA A 394 14.09 7.21 14.58
C ALA A 394 12.60 7.03 14.96
N TYR A 395 12.32 6.61 16.20
CA TYR A 395 10.95 6.53 16.72
C TYR A 395 10.27 7.91 16.79
N GLU A 396 10.98 8.94 17.27
CA GLU A 396 10.47 10.32 17.27
C GLU A 396 10.16 10.81 15.85
N GLY A 397 11.01 10.48 14.88
CA GLY A 397 10.73 10.72 13.46
C GLY A 397 9.48 10.00 12.97
N ALA A 398 9.31 8.71 13.31
CA ALA A 398 8.14 7.94 12.94
C ALA A 398 6.83 8.45 13.57
N VAL A 399 6.91 9.05 14.81
CA VAL A 399 5.76 9.75 15.42
C VAL A 399 5.36 10.94 14.53
N ALA A 400 6.32 11.79 14.15
CA ALA A 400 6.05 12.94 13.30
C ALA A 400 5.51 12.55 11.91
N GLU A 401 5.99 11.45 11.30
CA GLU A 401 5.47 10.91 10.05
C GLU A 401 4.02 10.43 10.18
N TYR A 402 3.68 9.74 11.28
CA TYR A 402 2.31 9.35 11.57
C TYR A 402 1.40 10.57 11.72
N GLU A 403 1.80 11.57 12.52
CA GLU A 403 1.06 12.82 12.72
C GLU A 403 0.85 13.56 11.39
N GLN A 404 1.91 13.68 10.58
CA GLN A 404 1.84 14.32 9.25
C GLN A 404 0.88 13.58 8.31
N THR A 405 0.87 12.24 8.35
CA THR A 405 -0.06 11.42 7.55
C THR A 405 -1.50 11.68 7.95
N VAL A 406 -1.78 11.76 9.27
CA VAL A 406 -3.11 12.09 9.79
C VAL A 406 -3.53 13.48 9.34
N LEU A 407 -2.68 14.50 9.52
CA LEU A 407 -2.99 15.88 9.08
C LEU A 407 -3.26 15.96 7.58
N THR A 408 -2.46 15.26 6.76
CA THR A 408 -2.64 15.20 5.31
C THR A 408 -3.98 14.57 4.95
N ALA A 409 -4.35 13.47 5.61
CA ALA A 409 -5.62 12.80 5.39
C ALA A 409 -6.82 13.68 5.74
N PHE A 410 -6.75 14.42 6.84
CA PHE A 410 -7.80 15.39 7.21
C PHE A 410 -7.89 16.55 6.22
N LYS A 411 -6.74 17.09 5.76
CA LYS A 411 -6.70 18.12 4.72
C LYS A 411 -7.35 17.62 3.43
N GLU A 412 -6.95 16.45 2.93
CA GLU A 412 -7.52 15.86 1.71
C GLU A 412 -9.03 15.65 1.81
N THR A 413 -9.50 15.19 2.97
CA THR A 413 -10.95 15.00 3.21
C THR A 413 -11.69 16.34 3.23
N HIS A 414 -11.14 17.34 3.89
CA HIS A 414 -11.73 18.69 3.95
C HIS A 414 -11.79 19.32 2.55
N ASP A 415 -10.69 19.26 1.80
CA ASP A 415 -10.63 19.79 0.43
C ASP A 415 -11.64 19.07 -0.49
N ALA A 416 -11.76 17.73 -0.37
CA ALA A 416 -12.73 16.96 -1.14
C ALA A 416 -14.18 17.34 -0.81
N ILE A 417 -14.51 17.60 0.46
CA ILE A 417 -15.83 18.08 0.89
C ILE A 417 -16.14 19.46 0.29
N ILE A 418 -15.20 20.40 0.38
CA ILE A 418 -15.36 21.74 -0.21
C ILE A 418 -15.62 21.62 -1.72
N ASN A 419 -14.79 20.86 -2.42
CA ASN A 419 -14.92 20.67 -3.86
C ASN A 419 -16.28 20.04 -4.23
N PHE A 420 -16.71 19.01 -3.49
CA PHE A 420 -18.01 18.38 -3.71
C PHE A 420 -19.19 19.36 -3.49
N ASN A 421 -19.14 20.18 -2.43
CA ASN A 421 -20.19 21.15 -2.14
C ASN A 421 -20.26 22.24 -3.21
N LYS A 422 -19.12 22.65 -3.79
CA LYS A 422 -19.05 23.73 -4.77
C LYS A 422 -19.28 23.30 -6.21
N ILE A 423 -19.09 22.03 -6.54
CA ILE A 423 -19.22 21.58 -7.93
C ILE A 423 -20.63 21.74 -8.49
N LYS A 424 -21.66 21.66 -7.65
CA LYS A 424 -23.06 21.90 -8.04
C LYS A 424 -23.28 23.33 -8.51
N ASP A 425 -22.79 24.30 -7.73
CA ASP A 425 -22.91 25.73 -8.04
C ASP A 425 -22.15 26.06 -9.33
N ILE A 426 -20.94 25.47 -9.50
CA ILE A 426 -20.12 25.62 -10.69
C ILE A 426 -20.80 25.05 -11.92
N TYR A 427 -21.34 23.84 -11.83
CA TYR A 427 -22.05 23.20 -12.94
C TYR A 427 -23.28 24.01 -13.36
N GLU A 428 -24.10 24.44 -12.41
CA GLU A 428 -25.30 25.22 -12.72
C GLU A 428 -24.97 26.56 -13.36
N SER A 429 -23.93 27.25 -12.88
CA SER A 429 -23.46 28.50 -13.49
C SER A 429 -22.96 28.29 -14.94
N ARG A 430 -22.20 27.20 -15.19
CA ARG A 430 -21.71 26.86 -16.53
C ARG A 430 -22.87 26.44 -17.47
N ARG A 431 -23.88 25.75 -16.94
CA ARG A 431 -25.10 25.39 -17.68
C ARG A 431 -25.84 26.65 -18.15
N GLN A 432 -26.09 27.59 -17.22
CA GLN A 432 -26.74 28.87 -17.53
C GLN A 432 -25.93 29.69 -18.55
N LEU A 433 -24.60 29.69 -18.44
CA LEU A 433 -23.70 30.34 -19.40
C LEU A 433 -23.85 29.72 -20.80
N ALA A 434 -23.88 28.38 -20.87
CA ALA A 434 -24.00 27.69 -22.17
C ALA A 434 -25.39 27.92 -22.81
N GLU A 435 -26.47 27.95 -22.05
CA GLU A 435 -27.84 28.27 -22.52
C GLU A 435 -27.94 29.71 -23.03
N ALA A 436 -27.43 30.67 -22.25
CA ALA A 436 -27.42 32.08 -22.64
C ALA A 436 -26.57 32.34 -23.89
N SER A 437 -25.38 31.74 -23.94
CA SER A 437 -24.48 31.83 -25.11
C SER A 437 -25.07 31.17 -26.37
N ARG A 438 -25.81 30.05 -26.20
CA ARG A 438 -26.56 29.43 -27.32
C ARG A 438 -27.61 30.37 -27.89
N THR A 439 -28.42 30.96 -27.01
CA THR A 439 -29.46 31.93 -27.46
C THR A 439 -28.80 33.15 -28.12
N ALA A 440 -27.69 33.64 -27.59
CA ALA A 440 -26.96 34.77 -28.15
C ALA A 440 -26.44 34.46 -29.57
N VAL A 441 -25.88 33.27 -29.82
CA VAL A 441 -25.36 32.92 -31.17
C VAL A 441 -26.50 32.70 -32.16
N GLU A 442 -27.63 32.13 -31.74
CA GLU A 442 -28.81 31.96 -32.60
C GLU A 442 -29.36 33.34 -33.04
N LEU A 443 -29.51 34.29 -32.13
CA LEU A 443 -29.93 35.66 -32.42
C LEU A 443 -28.91 36.41 -33.27
N ALA A 444 -27.62 36.32 -32.95
CA ALA A 444 -26.55 36.97 -33.71
C ALA A 444 -26.53 36.45 -35.19
N GLN A 445 -26.75 35.15 -35.39
CA GLN A 445 -26.82 34.58 -36.70
C GLN A 445 -27.98 35.13 -37.53
N LEU A 446 -29.17 35.26 -36.92
CA LEU A 446 -30.33 35.87 -37.58
C LEU A 446 -30.09 37.33 -37.94
N GLN A 447 -29.55 38.14 -37.01
CA GLN A 447 -29.24 39.56 -37.21
C GLN A 447 -28.15 39.77 -38.26
N TYR A 448 -27.10 38.93 -38.28
CA TYR A 448 -26.07 38.98 -39.32
C TYR A 448 -26.60 38.70 -40.71
N ILE A 449 -27.43 37.67 -40.85
CA ILE A 449 -28.07 37.31 -42.15
C ILE A 449 -28.92 38.49 -42.66
N ASN A 450 -29.65 39.17 -41.76
CA ASN A 450 -30.47 40.35 -42.08
C ASN A 450 -29.70 41.64 -42.19
N GLY A 451 -28.37 41.65 -42.00
CA GLY A 451 -27.50 42.84 -42.11
C GLY A 451 -27.61 43.83 -40.92
N VAL A 452 -28.18 43.42 -39.79
CA VAL A 452 -28.37 44.25 -38.59
C VAL A 452 -27.07 44.38 -37.80
N ILE A 453 -26.25 43.34 -37.74
CA ILE A 453 -24.96 43.33 -37.05
C ILE A 453 -23.79 42.98 -37.98
N GLY A 454 -22.57 43.28 -37.56
CA GLY A 454 -21.35 42.93 -38.28
C GLY A 454 -20.94 41.48 -38.08
N TYR A 455 -20.02 41.00 -38.91
CA TYR A 455 -19.47 39.64 -38.79
C TYR A 455 -18.71 39.45 -37.48
N LEU A 456 -18.05 40.49 -36.95
CA LEU A 456 -17.31 40.40 -35.69
C LEU A 456 -18.24 40.09 -34.52
N ASP A 457 -19.42 40.68 -34.50
CA ASP A 457 -20.41 40.43 -33.43
C ASP A 457 -20.88 38.97 -33.46
N LEU A 458 -21.17 38.45 -34.68
CA LEU A 458 -21.50 37.03 -34.85
C LEU A 458 -20.35 36.12 -34.44
N LEU A 459 -19.12 36.47 -34.79
CA LEU A 459 -17.92 35.70 -34.48
C LEU A 459 -17.66 35.65 -32.96
N ASP A 460 -17.86 36.78 -32.30
CA ASP A 460 -17.73 36.84 -30.83
C ASP A 460 -18.79 35.95 -30.12
N ALA A 461 -20.02 36.04 -30.55
CA ALA A 461 -21.09 35.15 -30.04
C ALA A 461 -20.77 33.65 -30.26
N GLN A 462 -20.24 33.29 -31.46
CA GLN A 462 -19.83 31.91 -31.76
C GLN A 462 -18.65 31.43 -30.89
N ARG A 463 -17.66 32.27 -30.60
CA ARG A 463 -16.55 31.94 -29.72
C ARG A 463 -17.04 31.73 -28.28
N ASN A 464 -17.84 32.63 -27.77
CA ASN A 464 -18.40 32.55 -26.42
C ASN A 464 -19.25 31.28 -26.24
N TYR A 465 -20.03 30.90 -27.24
CA TYR A 465 -20.82 29.66 -27.19
C TYR A 465 -19.93 28.41 -27.23
N PHE A 466 -18.90 28.38 -28.08
CA PHE A 466 -17.95 27.29 -28.15
C PHE A 466 -17.23 27.09 -26.80
N ASP A 467 -16.71 28.17 -26.22
CA ASP A 467 -16.02 28.13 -24.92
C ASP A 467 -16.95 27.71 -23.79
N ALA A 468 -18.22 28.15 -23.83
CA ALA A 468 -19.24 27.75 -22.86
C ALA A 468 -19.60 26.25 -22.96
N GLN A 469 -19.67 25.69 -24.19
CA GLN A 469 -19.93 24.25 -24.40
C GLN A 469 -18.78 23.40 -23.85
N VAL A 470 -17.53 23.75 -24.15
CA VAL A 470 -16.35 23.05 -23.62
C VAL A 470 -16.30 23.16 -22.11
N SER A 471 -16.57 24.35 -21.56
CA SER A 471 -16.61 24.58 -20.11
C SER A 471 -17.69 23.75 -19.41
N LEU A 472 -18.88 23.61 -20.02
CA LEU A 472 -19.96 22.78 -19.48
C LEU A 472 -19.58 21.29 -19.54
N SER A 473 -18.99 20.81 -20.66
CA SER A 473 -18.51 19.44 -20.78
C SER A 473 -17.49 19.10 -19.68
N ASN A 474 -16.55 19.99 -19.44
CA ASN A 474 -15.58 19.81 -18.35
C ASN A 474 -16.26 19.78 -16.97
N ALA A 475 -17.30 20.61 -16.73
CA ALA A 475 -18.03 20.58 -15.46
C ALA A 475 -18.75 19.25 -15.21
N VAL A 476 -19.23 18.58 -16.26
CA VAL A 476 -19.81 17.22 -16.14
C VAL A 476 -18.75 16.21 -15.72
N CYS A 477 -17.57 16.27 -16.31
CA CYS A 477 -16.43 15.44 -15.90
C CYS A 477 -16.00 15.73 -14.46
N ASP A 478 -15.85 17.02 -14.12
CA ASP A 478 -15.45 17.47 -12.78
C ASP A 478 -16.40 16.93 -11.69
N LYS A 479 -17.72 16.85 -11.95
CA LYS A 479 -18.69 16.24 -11.03
C LYS A 479 -18.33 14.79 -10.70
N GLN A 480 -17.94 13.98 -11.69
CA GLN A 480 -17.53 12.59 -11.47
C GLN A 480 -16.22 12.51 -10.70
N LEU A 481 -15.24 13.35 -11.07
CA LEU A 481 -13.93 13.38 -10.41
C LEU A 481 -14.06 13.78 -8.94
N MET A 482 -14.97 14.70 -8.58
CA MET A 482 -15.20 15.10 -7.18
C MET A 482 -15.77 13.96 -6.34
N ILE A 483 -16.68 13.14 -6.91
CA ILE A 483 -17.21 11.96 -6.21
C ILE A 483 -16.08 10.94 -5.96
N ILE A 484 -15.25 10.67 -6.98
CA ILE A 484 -14.11 9.75 -6.87
C ILE A 484 -13.14 10.21 -5.79
N ASN A 485 -12.80 11.50 -5.81
CA ASN A 485 -11.87 12.07 -4.85
C ASN A 485 -12.42 12.04 -3.42
N LEU A 486 -13.71 12.35 -3.23
CA LEU A 486 -14.37 12.28 -1.93
C LEU A 486 -14.42 10.82 -1.42
N TYR A 487 -14.80 9.88 -2.28
CA TYR A 487 -14.83 8.45 -1.94
C TYR A 487 -13.46 7.93 -1.49
N LYS A 488 -12.39 8.27 -2.24
CA LYS A 488 -11.01 7.95 -1.89
C LYS A 488 -10.60 8.62 -0.57
N ALA A 489 -10.87 9.91 -0.40
CA ALA A 489 -10.50 10.67 0.81
C ALA A 489 -11.14 10.12 2.08
N LEU A 490 -12.36 9.58 1.98
CA LEU A 490 -13.07 8.90 3.07
C LEU A 490 -12.64 7.44 3.29
N GLY A 491 -11.68 6.94 2.53
CA GLY A 491 -11.10 5.59 2.67
C GLY A 491 -11.91 4.49 2.00
N GLY A 492 -12.71 4.81 0.97
CA GLY A 492 -13.42 3.83 0.13
C GLY A 492 -12.52 3.18 -0.94
N GLY A 493 -12.99 2.09 -1.55
CA GLY A 493 -12.35 1.50 -2.75
C GLY A 493 -11.38 0.33 -2.53
N TRP A 494 -11.12 -0.07 -1.32
CA TRP A 494 -10.23 -1.21 -1.02
C TRP A 494 -10.97 -2.47 -0.50
N LYS A 495 -12.25 -2.34 -0.16
CA LYS A 495 -13.13 -3.45 0.26
C LYS A 495 -13.56 -4.30 -0.92
#